data_89906515187af6c5a06f6eb07df9aa25
#
_entry.id   89906515187af6c5a06f6eb07df9aa25
#
_cell.length_a   1.000
_cell.length_b   1.000
_cell.length_c   1.000
_cell.angle_alpha   90.00
_cell.angle_beta   90.00
_cell.angle_gamma   90.00
#
_symmetry.space_group_name_H-M   'P 1'
#
loop_
_entity.id
_entity.type
_entity.pdbx_description
1 polymer ?
#
loop_
_entity_poly.entity_id
_entity_poly.type
_entity_poly.pdbx_seq_one_letter_code
_entity_poly.pdbx_strand_id
1 'polypeptide(L)'
;DINTDIEYNFAKLLQESLYLYDANMCGTDVTEKTGLSWRQNCHTEDQYASYNGQTVDVSGGYHDAGDHAKFALPQAYTASVLGMSYYQFKDAFTELGQTEHIQRILDHFAEYLEKCAVLDANGNVIAYCYQVGNGNTDHDYWGAPENQSSREGQYYFTSDSNPCVDVLCESAAALAIHAVNYSDGKALTYAEKLFAYADQQISMGRTGLSISDPGNLYASSNYEDDYALAAAWLYK
;
A
#
# COMPACT_ATOMS: atom_id res chain seq x y z
N ASP A 1 -33.08 -16.02 14.69
CA ASP A 1 -32.72 -17.43 14.63
C ASP A 1 -31.34 -17.54 14.02
N ILE A 2 -30.33 -17.87 14.83
CA ILE A 2 -28.99 -18.17 14.33
C ILE A 2 -29.07 -19.51 13.61
N ASN A 3 -28.82 -19.54 12.33
CA ASN A 3 -28.77 -20.78 11.58
C ASN A 3 -27.59 -21.62 12.09
N THR A 4 -27.88 -22.67 12.86
CA THR A 4 -26.87 -23.55 13.44
C THR A 4 -26.33 -24.60 12.46
N ASP A 5 -26.84 -24.66 11.23
CA ASP A 5 -26.39 -25.56 10.18
C ASP A 5 -25.30 -24.97 9.29
N ILE A 6 -24.44 -24.05 9.84
CA ILE A 6 -23.32 -23.50 9.09
C ILE A 6 -22.22 -24.57 9.02
N GLU A 7 -22.01 -25.11 7.84
CA GLU A 7 -20.94 -26.06 7.52
C GLU A 7 -19.53 -25.43 7.59
N TYR A 8 -19.45 -24.10 7.49
CA TYR A 8 -18.17 -23.36 7.38
C TYR A 8 -17.92 -22.48 8.59
N ASN A 9 -16.70 -22.50 9.09
CA ASN A 9 -16.25 -21.62 10.16
C ASN A 9 -15.76 -20.28 9.61
N PHE A 10 -16.65 -19.30 9.47
CA PHE A 10 -16.31 -17.97 8.93
C PHE A 10 -15.36 -17.18 9.83
N ALA A 11 -15.34 -17.38 11.14
CA ALA A 11 -14.40 -16.76 12.04
C ALA A 11 -12.96 -17.22 11.73
N LYS A 12 -12.78 -18.52 11.53
CA LYS A 12 -11.49 -19.08 11.12
C LYS A 12 -11.10 -18.60 9.71
N LEU A 13 -12.07 -18.54 8.80
CA LEU A 13 -11.82 -18.04 7.44
C LEU A 13 -11.32 -16.60 7.45
N LEU A 14 -11.91 -15.70 8.26
CA LEU A 14 -11.44 -14.33 8.42
C LEU A 14 -9.98 -14.31 8.91
N GLN A 15 -9.70 -15.05 9.98
CA GLN A 15 -8.34 -15.11 10.53
C GLN A 15 -7.32 -15.63 9.51
N GLU A 16 -7.63 -16.71 8.81
CA GLU A 16 -6.75 -17.29 7.79
C GLU A 16 -6.54 -16.32 6.60
N SER A 17 -7.57 -15.56 6.24
CA SER A 17 -7.46 -14.53 5.19
C SER A 17 -6.51 -13.40 5.59
N LEU A 18 -6.44 -13.03 6.86
CA LEU A 18 -5.48 -12.03 7.34
C LEU A 18 -4.03 -12.54 7.30
N TYR A 19 -3.79 -13.83 7.52
CA TYR A 19 -2.46 -14.42 7.40
C TYR A 19 -1.88 -14.38 5.98
N LEU A 20 -2.71 -14.17 4.95
CA LEU A 20 -2.22 -13.90 3.61
C LEU A 20 -1.31 -12.65 3.59
N TYR A 21 -1.71 -11.61 4.32
CA TYR A 21 -0.90 -10.39 4.42
C TYR A 21 0.38 -10.61 5.22
N ASP A 22 0.31 -11.33 6.33
CA ASP A 22 1.53 -11.71 7.06
C ASP A 22 2.52 -12.47 6.17
N ALA A 23 2.02 -13.36 5.30
CA ALA A 23 2.85 -14.12 4.37
C ALA A 23 3.48 -13.26 3.27
N ASN A 24 2.83 -12.19 2.83
CA ASN A 24 3.31 -11.31 1.77
C ASN A 24 3.97 -10.02 2.29
N MET A 25 4.12 -9.86 3.59
CA MET A 25 4.74 -8.69 4.20
C MET A 25 6.20 -8.53 3.73
N CYS A 26 6.60 -7.31 3.42
CA CYS A 26 7.95 -6.95 2.98
C CYS A 26 8.55 -5.90 3.92
N GLY A 27 9.87 -5.85 4.01
CA GLY A 27 10.58 -4.77 4.68
C GLY A 27 11.59 -5.21 5.73
N THR A 28 11.98 -4.25 6.56
CA THR A 28 13.06 -4.36 7.56
C THR A 28 12.59 -4.84 8.93
N ASP A 29 11.28 -4.94 9.12
CA ASP A 29 10.61 -5.22 10.40
C ASP A 29 9.60 -6.38 10.31
N VAL A 30 9.68 -7.17 9.23
CA VAL A 30 8.80 -8.32 9.00
C VAL A 30 8.89 -9.33 10.15
N THR A 31 10.11 -9.64 10.61
CA THR A 31 10.34 -10.59 11.71
C THR A 31 9.61 -10.19 12.99
N GLU A 32 9.45 -8.88 13.22
CA GLU A 32 8.81 -8.34 14.43
C GLU A 32 7.29 -8.20 14.27
N LYS A 33 6.84 -7.93 13.05
CA LYS A 33 5.44 -7.62 12.75
C LYS A 33 4.61 -8.82 12.32
N THR A 34 5.20 -9.77 11.59
CA THR A 34 4.45 -10.93 11.07
C THR A 34 4.03 -11.89 12.19
N GLY A 35 2.85 -12.50 12.04
CA GLY A 35 2.41 -13.64 12.88
C GLY A 35 3.04 -14.98 12.48
N LEU A 36 3.85 -15.04 11.43
CA LEU A 36 4.40 -16.26 10.84
C LEU A 36 5.88 -16.42 11.17
N SER A 37 6.22 -17.36 12.04
CA SER A 37 7.58 -17.58 12.54
C SER A 37 8.63 -17.96 11.48
N TRP A 38 8.20 -18.33 10.27
CA TRP A 38 9.09 -18.70 9.17
C TRP A 38 9.42 -17.49 8.26
N ARG A 39 8.70 -16.35 8.39
CA ARG A 39 9.01 -15.13 7.65
C ARG A 39 10.14 -14.35 8.33
N GLN A 40 10.97 -13.71 7.52
CA GLN A 40 12.06 -12.85 7.94
C GLN A 40 12.03 -11.53 7.16
N ASN A 41 12.90 -10.60 7.55
CA ASN A 41 13.10 -9.35 6.82
C ASN A 41 13.59 -9.62 5.40
N CYS A 42 13.11 -8.87 4.43
CA CYS A 42 13.46 -9.01 3.02
C CYS A 42 13.51 -7.65 2.34
N HIS A 43 14.27 -7.57 1.24
CA HIS A 43 14.43 -6.36 0.42
C HIS A 43 14.76 -5.11 1.25
N THR A 44 15.67 -5.28 2.21
CA THR A 44 16.08 -4.20 3.13
C THR A 44 16.84 -3.09 2.40
N GLU A 45 17.37 -3.36 1.21
CA GLU A 45 17.99 -2.39 0.30
C GLU A 45 17.03 -1.32 -0.20
N ASP A 46 15.72 -1.56 -0.18
CA ASP A 46 14.70 -0.59 -0.56
C ASP A 46 14.71 0.68 0.31
N GLN A 47 15.41 0.67 1.45
CA GLN A 47 15.67 1.86 2.27
C GLN A 47 16.57 2.90 1.56
N TYR A 48 17.25 2.50 0.51
CA TYR A 48 18.28 3.30 -0.16
C TYR A 48 17.91 3.64 -1.60
N ALA A 49 16.61 3.67 -1.93
CA ALA A 49 16.16 4.16 -3.23
C ALA A 49 16.65 5.59 -3.47
N SER A 50 16.85 5.94 -4.74
CA SER A 50 17.33 7.27 -5.10
C SER A 50 16.35 7.98 -6.02
N TYR A 51 15.97 9.20 -5.67
CA TYR A 51 15.22 10.12 -6.52
C TYR A 51 15.98 11.45 -6.65
N ASN A 52 16.45 11.76 -7.86
CA ASN A 52 17.20 13.02 -8.13
C ASN A 52 18.35 13.31 -7.14
N GLY A 53 19.05 12.25 -6.68
CA GLY A 53 20.15 12.37 -5.71
C GLY A 53 19.72 12.44 -4.24
N GLN A 54 18.42 12.41 -3.95
CA GLN A 54 17.88 12.26 -2.63
C GLN A 54 17.69 10.76 -2.32
N THR A 55 18.12 10.31 -1.15
CA THR A 55 17.79 8.97 -0.65
C THR A 55 16.34 8.93 -0.17
N VAL A 56 15.59 7.95 -0.62
CA VAL A 56 14.19 7.73 -0.26
C VAL A 56 14.06 6.32 0.30
N ASP A 57 13.46 6.18 1.48
CA ASP A 57 13.12 4.87 2.03
C ASP A 57 11.77 4.41 1.47
N VAL A 58 11.78 3.37 0.64
CA VAL A 58 10.59 2.70 0.10
C VAL A 58 10.52 1.23 0.55
N SER A 59 11.17 0.93 1.68
CA SER A 59 11.04 -0.38 2.34
C SER A 59 9.68 -0.53 3.01
N GLY A 60 9.24 -1.76 3.17
CA GLY A 60 7.92 -2.06 3.75
C GLY A 60 6.89 -2.44 2.70
N GLY A 61 5.63 -2.41 3.07
CA GLY A 61 4.52 -2.80 2.21
C GLY A 61 4.43 -4.30 2.01
N TYR A 62 3.80 -4.70 0.92
CA TYR A 62 3.49 -6.09 0.63
C TYR A 62 3.93 -6.46 -0.78
N HIS A 63 4.41 -7.69 -0.96
CA HIS A 63 4.60 -8.27 -2.28
C HIS A 63 3.25 -8.42 -2.96
N ASP A 64 3.23 -8.25 -4.26
CA ASP A 64 1.99 -8.19 -5.03
C ASP A 64 1.26 -9.53 -5.08
N ALA A 65 1.94 -10.55 -5.54
CA ALA A 65 1.35 -11.87 -5.77
C ALA A 65 2.36 -12.99 -5.50
N GLY A 66 2.72 -13.76 -6.53
CA GLY A 66 3.77 -14.79 -6.45
C GLY A 66 5.18 -14.28 -6.73
N ASP A 67 5.31 -13.06 -7.18
CA ASP A 67 6.57 -12.33 -7.32
C ASP A 67 6.80 -11.37 -6.14
N HIS A 68 7.93 -10.68 -6.15
CA HIS A 68 8.30 -9.80 -5.04
C HIS A 68 8.27 -8.30 -5.41
N ALA A 69 7.73 -7.95 -6.57
CA ALA A 69 7.47 -6.56 -6.92
C ALA A 69 6.42 -5.94 -5.98
N LYS A 70 6.46 -4.63 -5.83
CA LYS A 70 5.48 -3.87 -5.05
C LYS A 70 4.85 -2.82 -5.94
N PHE A 71 3.54 -2.88 -6.11
CA PHE A 71 2.77 -1.93 -6.91
C PHE A 71 1.85 -1.13 -5.98
N ALA A 72 1.99 0.19 -6.00
CA ALA A 72 1.27 1.04 -5.05
C ALA A 72 -0.26 1.04 -5.30
N LEU A 73 -0.72 0.95 -6.56
CA LEU A 73 -2.16 0.95 -6.84
C LEU A 73 -2.90 -0.21 -6.15
N PRO A 74 -2.56 -1.50 -6.39
CA PRO A 74 -3.24 -2.60 -5.71
C PRO A 74 -3.02 -2.60 -4.20
N GLN A 75 -1.88 -2.12 -3.70
CA GLN A 75 -1.66 -2.00 -2.26
C GLN A 75 -2.57 -0.93 -1.63
N ALA A 76 -2.66 0.25 -2.24
CA ALA A 76 -3.52 1.32 -1.75
C ALA A 76 -5.01 0.91 -1.81
N TYR A 77 -5.46 0.30 -2.91
CA TYR A 77 -6.80 -0.26 -3.02
C TYR A 77 -7.08 -1.30 -1.93
N THR A 78 -6.15 -2.21 -1.70
CA THR A 78 -6.30 -3.24 -0.65
C THR A 78 -6.39 -2.60 0.73
N ALA A 79 -5.54 -1.62 1.04
CA ALA A 79 -5.57 -0.89 2.30
C ALA A 79 -6.90 -0.14 2.48
N SER A 80 -7.43 0.48 1.41
CA SER A 80 -8.74 1.15 1.41
C SER A 80 -9.87 0.16 1.72
N VAL A 81 -9.93 -0.97 1.01
CA VAL A 81 -11.00 -1.98 1.19
C VAL A 81 -10.94 -2.60 2.58
N LEU A 82 -9.76 -2.99 3.05
CA LEU A 82 -9.59 -3.55 4.41
C LEU A 82 -9.92 -2.51 5.48
N GLY A 83 -9.46 -1.26 5.29
CA GLY A 83 -9.74 -0.16 6.21
C GLY A 83 -11.23 0.19 6.28
N MET A 84 -11.93 0.23 5.15
CA MET A 84 -13.39 0.40 5.10
C MET A 84 -14.11 -0.79 5.74
N SER A 85 -13.62 -2.02 5.52
CA SER A 85 -14.19 -3.22 6.16
C SER A 85 -14.05 -3.16 7.68
N TYR A 86 -12.88 -2.77 8.18
CA TYR A 86 -12.67 -2.58 9.62
C TYR A 86 -13.56 -1.46 10.16
N TYR A 87 -13.66 -0.32 9.45
CA TYR A 87 -14.54 0.78 9.85
C TYR A 87 -16.00 0.35 10.00
N GLN A 88 -16.50 -0.42 9.03
CA GLN A 88 -17.90 -0.85 8.98
C GLN A 88 -18.22 -1.98 9.95
N PHE A 89 -17.27 -2.89 10.18
CA PHE A 89 -17.49 -4.13 10.93
C PHE A 89 -16.59 -4.24 12.17
N LYS A 90 -16.26 -3.12 12.79
CA LYS A 90 -15.33 -3.03 13.93
C LYS A 90 -15.70 -3.99 15.07
N ASP A 91 -16.98 -4.10 15.38
CA ASP A 91 -17.46 -4.97 16.44
C ASP A 91 -17.21 -6.45 16.10
N ALA A 92 -17.39 -6.87 14.85
CA ALA A 92 -17.10 -8.23 14.42
C ALA A 92 -15.60 -8.57 14.55
N PHE A 93 -14.71 -7.67 14.17
CA PHE A 93 -13.27 -7.86 14.38
C PHE A 93 -12.92 -7.98 15.87
N THR A 94 -13.57 -7.20 16.72
CA THR A 94 -13.39 -7.24 18.17
C THR A 94 -13.90 -8.55 18.77
N GLU A 95 -15.11 -8.98 18.43
CA GLU A 95 -15.71 -10.22 18.91
C GLU A 95 -14.91 -11.46 18.50
N LEU A 96 -14.28 -11.41 17.31
CA LEU A 96 -13.45 -12.50 16.79
C LEU A 96 -11.97 -12.41 17.23
N GLY A 97 -11.59 -11.41 18.03
CA GLY A 97 -10.22 -11.20 18.50
C GLY A 97 -9.22 -10.85 17.39
N GLN A 98 -9.69 -10.23 16.29
CA GLN A 98 -8.86 -9.91 15.13
C GLN A 98 -8.48 -8.42 15.04
N THR A 99 -8.84 -7.60 16.04
CA THR A 99 -8.58 -6.14 16.05
C THR A 99 -7.09 -5.82 15.92
N GLU A 100 -6.24 -6.44 16.72
CA GLU A 100 -4.80 -6.20 16.68
C GLU A 100 -4.15 -6.71 15.39
N HIS A 101 -4.66 -7.82 14.86
CA HIS A 101 -4.15 -8.39 13.62
C HIS A 101 -4.43 -7.49 12.42
N ILE A 102 -5.69 -7.07 12.23
CA ILE A 102 -6.05 -6.16 11.13
C ILE A 102 -5.39 -4.79 11.29
N GLN A 103 -5.24 -4.26 12.52
CA GLN A 103 -4.54 -3.01 12.77
C GLN A 103 -3.09 -3.10 12.32
N ARG A 104 -2.35 -4.14 12.72
CA ARG A 104 -0.96 -4.34 12.31
C ARG A 104 -0.79 -4.38 10.79
N ILE A 105 -1.72 -5.01 10.09
CA ILE A 105 -1.73 -5.06 8.63
C ILE A 105 -1.94 -3.66 8.04
N LEU A 106 -2.92 -2.92 8.54
CA LEU A 106 -3.24 -1.58 8.06
C LEU A 106 -2.15 -0.57 8.40
N ASP A 107 -1.54 -0.66 9.58
CA ASP A 107 -0.39 0.16 9.97
C ASP A 107 0.78 -0.05 9.01
N HIS A 108 1.07 -1.31 8.63
CA HIS A 108 2.16 -1.62 7.70
C HIS A 108 1.90 -1.09 6.28
N PHE A 109 0.66 -1.13 5.80
CA PHE A 109 0.28 -0.46 4.56
C PHE A 109 0.46 1.06 4.65
N ALA A 110 -0.04 1.69 5.72
CA ALA A 110 0.04 3.14 5.90
C ALA A 110 1.49 3.62 5.95
N GLU A 111 2.34 2.98 6.75
CA GLU A 111 3.76 3.28 6.85
C GLU A 111 4.47 3.21 5.48
N TYR A 112 4.15 2.21 4.67
CA TYR A 112 4.72 2.07 3.33
C TYR A 112 4.24 3.17 2.38
N LEU A 113 2.93 3.44 2.34
CA LEU A 113 2.37 4.48 1.48
C LEU A 113 2.90 5.87 1.84
N GLU A 114 3.15 6.16 3.10
CA GLU A 114 3.80 7.39 3.55
C GLU A 114 5.25 7.49 3.07
N LYS A 115 6.01 6.39 3.17
CA LYS A 115 7.42 6.32 2.75
C LYS A 115 7.58 6.51 1.23
N CYS A 116 6.60 6.11 0.43
CA CYS A 116 6.60 6.31 -1.01
C CYS A 116 6.56 7.79 -1.44
N ALA A 117 6.15 8.70 -0.55
CA ALA A 117 6.08 10.12 -0.84
C ALA A 117 7.46 10.80 -0.72
N VAL A 118 7.94 11.38 -1.80
CA VAL A 118 9.17 12.20 -1.82
C VAL A 118 8.81 13.64 -1.50
N LEU A 119 9.41 14.17 -0.45
CA LEU A 119 9.13 15.53 0.01
C LEU A 119 10.28 16.47 -0.32
N ASP A 120 9.95 17.74 -0.65
CA ASP A 120 10.91 18.82 -0.72
C ASP A 120 11.32 19.35 0.69
N ALA A 121 12.22 20.31 0.74
CA ALA A 121 12.67 20.93 2.00
C ALA A 121 11.53 21.64 2.79
N ASN A 122 10.42 21.95 2.14
CA ASN A 122 9.24 22.58 2.75
C ASN A 122 8.19 21.54 3.18
N GLY A 123 8.45 20.25 2.91
CA GLY A 123 7.56 19.15 3.21
C GLY A 123 6.40 18.97 2.22
N ASN A 124 6.50 19.53 1.01
CA ASN A 124 5.53 19.27 -0.06
C ASN A 124 5.93 18.02 -0.84
N VAL A 125 4.94 17.26 -1.32
CA VAL A 125 5.17 16.13 -2.22
C VAL A 125 5.66 16.65 -3.57
N ILE A 126 6.78 16.10 -4.05
CA ILE A 126 7.37 16.40 -5.36
C ILE A 126 7.41 15.19 -6.29
N ALA A 127 7.28 13.99 -5.74
CA ALA A 127 7.15 12.73 -6.47
C ALA A 127 6.57 11.65 -5.55
N TYR A 128 6.15 10.54 -6.14
CA TYR A 128 5.66 9.38 -5.41
C TYR A 128 6.22 8.10 -6.04
N CYS A 129 6.72 7.18 -5.23
CA CYS A 129 7.18 5.88 -5.71
C CYS A 129 5.97 4.97 -5.92
N TYR A 130 5.59 4.74 -7.17
CA TYR A 130 4.41 3.95 -7.51
C TYR A 130 4.71 2.47 -7.77
N GLN A 131 5.98 2.11 -7.97
CA GLN A 131 6.42 0.73 -8.14
C GLN A 131 7.84 0.54 -7.62
N VAL A 132 8.08 -0.59 -6.97
CA VAL A 132 9.39 -1.07 -6.52
C VAL A 132 9.60 -2.47 -7.08
N GLY A 133 10.77 -2.69 -7.69
CA GLY A 133 11.10 -3.91 -8.40
C GLY A 133 10.61 -3.90 -9.85
N ASN A 134 11.25 -4.70 -10.69
CA ASN A 134 10.87 -4.88 -12.09
C ASN A 134 10.05 -6.16 -12.23
N GLY A 135 8.87 -6.06 -12.79
CA GLY A 135 7.95 -7.19 -12.90
C GLY A 135 8.53 -8.42 -13.59
N ASN A 136 9.36 -8.26 -14.64
CA ASN A 136 9.97 -9.43 -15.30
C ASN A 136 11.03 -10.10 -14.43
N THR A 137 11.97 -9.33 -13.88
CA THR A 137 13.07 -9.86 -13.06
C THR A 137 12.55 -10.50 -11.78
N ASP A 138 11.59 -9.84 -11.13
CA ASP A 138 10.96 -10.38 -9.92
C ASP A 138 10.10 -11.62 -10.23
N HIS A 139 9.43 -11.64 -11.40
CA HIS A 139 8.57 -12.75 -11.83
C HIS A 139 9.37 -14.01 -12.18
N ASP A 140 10.60 -13.85 -12.63
CA ASP A 140 11.50 -14.98 -12.97
C ASP A 140 12.06 -15.69 -11.72
N TYR A 141 11.98 -15.04 -10.55
CA TYR A 141 12.44 -15.62 -9.30
C TYR A 141 11.31 -16.39 -8.59
N TRP A 142 11.49 -17.70 -8.43
CA TRP A 142 10.60 -18.55 -7.66
C TRP A 142 11.27 -19.02 -6.37
N GLY A 143 10.91 -18.40 -5.24
CA GLY A 143 11.48 -18.73 -3.93
C GLY A 143 11.00 -17.80 -2.83
N ALA A 144 11.51 -18.00 -1.63
CA ALA A 144 11.21 -17.09 -0.53
C ALA A 144 11.88 -15.72 -0.74
N PRO A 145 11.19 -14.61 -0.45
CA PRO A 145 11.73 -13.27 -0.66
C PRO A 145 13.02 -13.00 0.11
N GLU A 146 13.18 -13.64 1.27
CA GLU A 146 14.38 -13.56 2.10
C GLU A 146 15.62 -14.13 1.44
N ASN A 147 15.46 -14.98 0.44
CA ASN A 147 16.55 -15.65 -0.30
C ASN A 147 16.79 -15.04 -1.68
N GLN A 148 16.06 -14.03 -2.08
CA GLN A 148 16.27 -13.33 -3.34
C GLN A 148 17.53 -12.46 -3.25
N SER A 149 18.63 -12.95 -3.81
CA SER A 149 19.95 -12.33 -3.68
C SER A 149 20.27 -11.23 -4.69
N SER A 150 19.45 -11.06 -5.71
CA SER A 150 19.68 -10.11 -6.80
C SER A 150 18.38 -9.48 -7.27
N ARG A 151 17.77 -8.67 -6.42
CA ARG A 151 16.76 -7.76 -6.87
C ARG A 151 17.44 -6.57 -7.49
N GLU A 152 17.21 -6.33 -8.75
CA GLU A 152 17.61 -5.07 -9.35
C GLU A 152 16.74 -3.98 -8.71
N GLY A 153 17.33 -3.17 -7.85
CA GLY A 153 16.65 -2.09 -7.14
C GLY A 153 16.13 -1.03 -8.11
N GLN A 154 15.07 -1.37 -8.85
CA GLN A 154 14.40 -0.46 -9.75
C GLN A 154 13.25 0.19 -8.99
N TYR A 155 13.26 1.51 -8.98
CA TYR A 155 12.30 2.33 -8.28
C TYR A 155 11.67 3.29 -9.27
N TYR A 156 10.35 3.26 -9.38
CA TYR A 156 9.60 4.03 -10.37
C TYR A 156 8.83 5.13 -9.66
N PHE A 157 9.15 6.36 -10.04
CA PHE A 157 8.54 7.55 -9.45
C PHE A 157 7.67 8.29 -10.44
N THR A 158 6.66 8.97 -9.93
CA THR A 158 5.82 9.88 -10.71
C THR A 158 6.67 10.98 -11.34
N SER A 159 6.23 11.46 -12.48
CA SER A 159 6.85 12.56 -13.23
C SER A 159 5.80 13.34 -13.99
N ASP A 160 6.18 14.46 -14.60
CA ASP A 160 5.29 15.26 -15.45
C ASP A 160 4.70 14.47 -16.62
N SER A 161 5.45 13.49 -17.15
CA SER A 161 4.98 12.61 -18.24
C SER A 161 4.26 11.35 -17.75
N ASN A 162 4.43 11.00 -16.50
CA ASN A 162 3.75 9.86 -15.85
C ASN A 162 3.30 10.26 -14.43
N PRO A 163 2.24 11.07 -14.32
CA PRO A 163 1.81 11.63 -13.04
C PRO A 163 1.13 10.61 -12.12
N CYS A 164 0.63 9.48 -12.63
CA CYS A 164 -0.03 8.41 -11.88
C CYS A 164 -1.10 8.92 -10.93
N VAL A 165 -2.04 9.71 -11.44
CA VAL A 165 -3.06 10.39 -10.61
C VAL A 165 -3.96 9.41 -9.87
N ASP A 166 -4.27 8.28 -10.48
CA ASP A 166 -4.96 7.13 -9.87
C ASP A 166 -4.26 6.66 -8.58
N VAL A 167 -2.97 6.37 -8.67
CA VAL A 167 -2.17 5.93 -7.50
C VAL A 167 -2.11 6.98 -6.40
N LEU A 168 -1.92 8.27 -6.79
CA LEU A 168 -1.87 9.36 -5.82
C LEU A 168 -3.19 9.50 -5.05
N CYS A 169 -4.31 9.43 -5.76
CA CYS A 169 -5.64 9.54 -5.17
C CYS A 169 -5.97 8.31 -4.31
N GLU A 170 -5.75 7.10 -4.81
CA GLU A 170 -6.03 5.88 -4.04
C GLU A 170 -5.13 5.78 -2.79
N SER A 171 -3.85 6.18 -2.89
CA SER A 171 -2.97 6.24 -1.71
C SER A 171 -3.44 7.28 -0.69
N ALA A 172 -3.91 8.44 -1.15
CA ALA A 172 -4.50 9.45 -0.27
C ALA A 172 -5.78 8.93 0.42
N ALA A 173 -6.63 8.19 -0.31
CA ALA A 173 -7.83 7.56 0.24
C ALA A 173 -7.48 6.53 1.33
N ALA A 174 -6.54 5.63 1.05
CA ALA A 174 -6.09 4.62 2.00
C ALA A 174 -5.58 5.23 3.31
N LEU A 175 -4.75 6.28 3.22
CA LEU A 175 -4.21 7.00 4.38
C LEU A 175 -5.29 7.77 5.14
N ALA A 176 -6.26 8.39 4.44
CA ALA A 176 -7.40 9.05 5.08
C ALA A 176 -8.28 8.05 5.84
N ILE A 177 -8.55 6.88 5.25
CA ILE A 177 -9.29 5.79 5.89
C ILE A 177 -8.56 5.29 7.14
N HIS A 178 -7.22 5.12 7.05
CA HIS A 178 -6.39 4.74 8.19
C HIS A 178 -6.49 5.79 9.31
N ALA A 179 -6.34 7.07 8.97
CA ALA A 179 -6.45 8.17 9.92
C ALA A 179 -7.80 8.21 10.65
N VAL A 180 -8.90 7.97 9.94
CA VAL A 180 -10.25 7.89 10.54
C VAL A 180 -10.38 6.69 11.49
N ASN A 181 -9.82 5.55 11.14
CA ASN A 181 -9.91 4.33 11.94
C ASN A 181 -9.13 4.42 13.26
N TYR A 182 -7.96 5.04 13.23
CA TYR A 182 -6.99 5.00 14.33
C TYR A 182 -6.63 6.37 14.91
N SER A 183 -7.25 7.45 14.43
CA SER A 183 -6.91 8.84 14.81
C SER A 183 -5.45 9.18 14.54
N ASP A 184 -4.91 8.68 13.42
CA ASP A 184 -3.51 8.86 13.03
C ASP A 184 -3.31 10.20 12.31
N GLY A 185 -2.79 11.19 13.03
CA GLY A 185 -2.51 12.52 12.49
C GLY A 185 -1.38 12.55 11.45
N LYS A 186 -0.46 11.58 11.46
CA LYS A 186 0.58 11.48 10.45
C LYS A 186 0.00 10.99 9.14
N ALA A 187 -0.77 9.90 9.16
CA ALA A 187 -1.48 9.38 7.99
C ALA A 187 -2.39 10.46 7.38
N LEU A 188 -3.14 11.21 8.21
CA LEU A 188 -3.95 12.34 7.73
C LEU A 188 -3.11 13.38 6.99
N THR A 189 -1.98 13.78 7.57
CA THR A 189 -1.08 14.77 6.97
C THR A 189 -0.56 14.32 5.60
N TYR A 190 -0.20 13.03 5.47
CA TYR A 190 0.24 12.49 4.17
C TYR A 190 -0.92 12.34 3.18
N ALA A 191 -2.10 11.96 3.64
CA ALA A 191 -3.30 11.90 2.80
C ALA A 191 -3.61 13.28 2.19
N GLU A 192 -3.61 14.34 3.00
CA GLU A 192 -3.82 15.72 2.54
C GLU A 192 -2.77 16.16 1.52
N LYS A 193 -1.49 15.84 1.78
CA LYS A 193 -0.38 16.21 0.89
C LYS A 193 -0.46 15.48 -0.46
N LEU A 194 -0.75 14.18 -0.45
CA LEU A 194 -0.90 13.40 -1.68
C LEU A 194 -2.10 13.86 -2.49
N PHE A 195 -3.22 14.11 -1.83
CA PHE A 195 -4.41 14.65 -2.48
C PHE A 195 -4.15 16.03 -3.11
N ALA A 196 -3.48 16.93 -2.38
CA ALA A 196 -3.10 18.24 -2.89
C ALA A 196 -2.15 18.14 -4.09
N TYR A 197 -1.21 17.20 -4.06
CA TYR A 197 -0.29 16.95 -5.19
C TYR A 197 -1.03 16.38 -6.41
N ALA A 198 -1.97 15.46 -6.20
CA ALA A 198 -2.83 14.94 -7.27
C ALA A 198 -3.69 16.06 -7.89
N ASP A 199 -4.35 16.88 -7.06
CA ASP A 199 -5.16 18.01 -7.51
C ASP A 199 -4.34 19.03 -8.31
N GLN A 200 -3.11 19.29 -7.89
CA GLN A 200 -2.16 20.12 -8.64
C GLN A 200 -1.86 19.54 -10.02
N GLN A 201 -1.57 18.23 -10.13
CA GLN A 201 -1.32 17.57 -11.42
C GLN A 201 -2.54 17.68 -12.34
N ILE A 202 -3.74 17.40 -11.82
CA ILE A 202 -4.99 17.52 -12.54
C ILE A 202 -5.22 18.94 -13.04
N SER A 203 -5.01 19.95 -12.19
CA SER A 203 -5.18 21.36 -12.54
C SER A 203 -4.25 21.81 -13.66
N MET A 204 -3.10 21.16 -13.80
CA MET A 204 -2.14 21.36 -14.89
C MET A 204 -2.45 20.55 -16.16
N GLY A 205 -3.56 19.80 -16.17
CA GLY A 205 -3.94 18.92 -17.27
C GLY A 205 -3.11 17.62 -17.36
N ARG A 206 -2.41 17.28 -16.28
CA ARG A 206 -1.60 16.06 -16.17
C ARG A 206 -2.41 14.97 -15.50
N THR A 207 -3.18 14.22 -16.29
CA THR A 207 -4.13 13.21 -15.81
C THR A 207 -3.73 11.78 -16.22
N GLY A 208 -2.43 11.56 -16.48
CA GLY A 208 -1.93 10.23 -16.84
C GLY A 208 -2.10 9.24 -15.69
N LEU A 209 -2.54 8.06 -16.06
CA LEU A 209 -2.71 6.92 -15.14
C LEU A 209 -1.39 6.16 -14.97
N SER A 210 -1.30 5.38 -13.91
CA SER A 210 -0.13 4.57 -13.63
C SER A 210 0.11 3.54 -14.72
N ILE A 211 1.38 3.39 -15.11
CA ILE A 211 1.83 2.36 -16.06
C ILE A 211 2.89 1.53 -15.35
N SER A 212 2.54 0.31 -14.95
CA SER A 212 3.50 -0.61 -14.36
C SER A 212 4.50 -1.11 -15.40
N ASP A 213 5.75 -1.30 -15.00
CA ASP A 213 6.83 -1.81 -15.85
C ASP A 213 7.23 -3.24 -15.42
N PRO A 214 7.28 -4.18 -16.36
CA PRO A 214 6.82 -4.08 -17.75
C PRO A 214 5.33 -4.36 -17.90
N GLY A 215 4.77 -3.85 -19.00
CA GLY A 215 3.54 -4.41 -19.56
C GLY A 215 2.21 -3.99 -18.94
N ASN A 216 2.19 -2.98 -18.08
CA ASN A 216 0.93 -2.44 -17.53
C ASN A 216 0.06 -3.52 -16.85
N LEU A 217 0.63 -4.20 -15.87
CA LEU A 217 -0.01 -5.31 -15.13
C LEU A 217 -1.28 -4.85 -14.39
N TYR A 218 -1.32 -3.60 -13.93
CA TYR A 218 -2.44 -2.99 -13.21
C TYR A 218 -2.92 -1.76 -13.96
N ALA A 219 -3.63 -2.00 -15.08
CA ALA A 219 -4.20 -0.92 -15.88
C ALA A 219 -5.42 -0.32 -15.18
N SER A 220 -5.39 0.98 -14.92
CA SER A 220 -6.57 1.76 -14.57
C SER A 220 -7.23 2.33 -15.83
N SER A 221 -8.53 2.61 -15.77
CA SER A 221 -9.27 3.22 -16.87
C SER A 221 -9.55 4.71 -16.68
N ASN A 222 -9.56 5.17 -15.43
CA ASN A 222 -9.74 6.56 -15.03
C ASN A 222 -9.18 6.77 -13.60
N TYR A 223 -9.25 7.99 -13.10
CA TYR A 223 -8.82 8.36 -11.73
C TYR A 223 -9.95 9.00 -10.92
N GLU A 224 -11.11 9.26 -11.53
CA GLU A 224 -12.17 10.06 -10.93
C GLU A 224 -12.83 9.35 -9.75
N ASP A 225 -12.88 8.05 -9.75
CA ASP A 225 -13.36 7.22 -8.64
C ASP A 225 -12.40 7.26 -7.46
N ASP A 226 -11.09 7.12 -7.69
CA ASP A 226 -10.05 7.25 -6.67
C ASP A 226 -10.04 8.65 -6.05
N TYR A 227 -10.15 9.68 -6.91
CA TYR A 227 -10.25 11.07 -6.47
C TYR A 227 -11.48 11.32 -5.59
N ALA A 228 -12.63 10.80 -5.99
CA ALA A 228 -13.87 10.92 -5.24
C ALA A 228 -13.81 10.19 -3.90
N LEU A 229 -13.18 9.00 -3.87
CA LEU A 229 -12.97 8.23 -2.65
C LEU A 229 -12.07 8.99 -1.67
N ALA A 230 -10.93 9.51 -2.15
CA ALA A 230 -10.01 10.30 -1.32
C ALA A 230 -10.69 11.55 -0.76
N ALA A 231 -11.38 12.32 -1.60
CA ALA A 231 -12.10 13.50 -1.16
C ALA A 231 -13.17 13.19 -0.10
N ALA A 232 -13.91 12.08 -0.27
CA ALA A 232 -14.95 11.68 0.68
C ALA A 232 -14.36 11.31 2.06
N TRP A 233 -13.24 10.61 2.11
CA TRP A 233 -12.61 10.20 3.36
C TRP A 233 -11.82 11.34 4.03
N LEU A 234 -11.23 12.25 3.27
CA LEU A 234 -10.63 13.47 3.81
C LEU A 234 -11.65 14.45 4.40
N TYR A 235 -12.89 14.45 3.86
CA TYR A 235 -14.00 15.25 4.42
C TYR A 235 -14.51 14.69 5.75
N LYS A 236 -14.37 13.41 5.99
CA LYS A 236 -14.92 12.70 7.16
C LYS A 236 -14.12 12.96 8.42
#